data_a8e1e5072b4ff29c319875b541677ef3
#
_entry.id   a8e1e5072b4ff29c319875b541677ef3
#
_cell.length_a   1.000
_cell.length_b   1.000
_cell.length_c   1.000
_cell.angle_alpha   90.00
_cell.angle_beta   90.00
_cell.angle_gamma   90.00
#
_symmetry.space_group_name_H-M   'P 1'
#
loop_
_entity.id
_entity.type
_entity.pdbx_description
1 polymer ?
#
loop_
_entity_poly.entity_id
_entity_poly.type
_entity_poly.pdbx_seq_one_letter_code
_entity_poly.pdbx_strand_id
1 'polypeptide(L)'
;MKEFVISEAQTEKAVLVGLITQTQNERKTNEYLDELAFLAETAGAEVVKRFTQKLDTPNSVTYVGKGKLQEVKEYLELQNESEETEIGMVIFDDELSAKQIRNIENELKVKILDRTSLILDIFAMRAQTANAKTQVELAQYKYMLPRLQRLWTH
;
A
#
# COMPACT_ATOMS: atom_id res chain seq x y z
N MET A 1 -18.36 -21.23 9.86
CA MET A 1 -18.42 -20.47 9.43
C MET A 1 -18.73 -19.26 9.89
N LYS A 2 -18.90 -18.76 10.61
CA LYS A 2 -19.16 -17.65 11.10
C LYS A 2 -18.06 -16.79 11.32
N GLU A 3 -16.91 -17.27 11.41
CA GLU A 3 -15.80 -16.42 11.66
C GLU A 3 -15.52 -15.54 10.51
N PHE A 4 -15.87 -15.95 9.32
CA PHE A 4 -15.61 -15.06 8.23
C PHE A 4 -16.55 -13.89 8.28
N VAL A 5 -17.63 -13.99 8.97
CA VAL A 5 -18.51 -12.87 9.18
C VAL A 5 -17.79 -11.77 9.94
N ILE A 6 -17.00 -12.17 10.92
CA ILE A 6 -16.24 -11.20 11.68
C ILE A 6 -15.23 -10.47 10.81
N SER A 7 -14.53 -11.21 9.96
CA SER A 7 -13.55 -10.55 9.10
C SER A 7 -14.22 -9.66 8.09
N GLU A 8 -15.42 -10.00 7.64
CA GLU A 8 -16.14 -9.12 6.74
C GLU A 8 -16.58 -7.83 7.41
N ALA A 9 -16.85 -7.91 8.71
CA ALA A 9 -17.27 -6.72 9.43
C ALA A 9 -16.11 -5.79 9.71
N GLN A 10 -14.87 -6.28 9.61
CA GLN A 10 -13.70 -5.49 9.92
C GLN A 10 -13.04 -5.00 8.64
N THR A 11 -13.43 -3.82 8.21
CA THR A 11 -12.85 -3.22 7.01
C THR A 11 -11.50 -2.61 7.39
N GLU A 12 -10.47 -2.98 6.66
CA GLU A 12 -9.16 -2.39 6.89
C GLU A 12 -9.16 -0.94 6.42
N LYS A 13 -8.60 -0.07 7.25
CA LYS A 13 -8.46 1.33 6.88
C LYS A 13 -7.09 1.56 6.28
N ALA A 14 -7.05 2.39 5.25
CA ALA A 14 -5.84 2.61 4.48
C ALA A 14 -5.58 4.10 4.28
N VAL A 15 -4.30 4.43 4.25
CA VAL A 15 -3.82 5.76 3.87
C VAL A 15 -3.15 5.62 2.51
N LEU A 16 -3.38 6.58 1.63
CA LEU A 16 -2.75 6.59 0.31
C LEU A 16 -1.66 7.66 0.26
N VAL A 17 -0.59 7.36 -0.45
CA VAL A 17 0.53 8.29 -0.62
C VAL A 17 0.89 8.39 -2.10
N GLY A 18 1.00 9.60 -2.61
CA GLY A 18 1.38 9.84 -3.99
C GLY A 18 2.38 10.98 -4.10
N LEU A 19 3.10 11.02 -5.22
CA LEU A 19 4.08 12.07 -5.46
C LEU A 19 3.69 12.92 -6.66
N ILE A 20 3.98 14.20 -6.54
CA ILE A 20 3.92 15.15 -7.64
C ILE A 20 5.37 15.36 -8.07
N THR A 21 5.69 14.99 -9.30
CA THR A 21 7.06 15.04 -9.79
C THR A 21 7.14 15.92 -11.03
N GLN A 22 8.34 16.02 -11.61
CA GLN A 22 8.52 16.79 -12.83
C GLN A 22 7.72 16.24 -14.01
N THR A 23 7.46 14.92 -14.01
CA THR A 23 6.72 14.28 -15.10
C THR A 23 5.29 13.94 -14.72
N GLN A 24 4.86 14.28 -13.52
CA GLN A 24 3.51 13.95 -13.05
C GLN A 24 2.99 15.12 -12.21
N ASN A 25 2.18 15.98 -12.82
CA ASN A 25 1.69 17.17 -12.13
C ASN A 25 0.64 16.82 -11.10
N GLU A 26 0.22 17.81 -10.33
CA GLU A 26 -0.72 17.62 -9.23
C GLU A 26 -2.04 17.02 -9.71
N ARG A 27 -2.55 17.49 -10.83
CA ARG A 27 -3.81 16.99 -11.38
C ARG A 27 -3.70 15.51 -11.71
N LYS A 28 -2.60 15.11 -12.36
CA LYS A 28 -2.39 13.72 -12.75
C LYS A 28 -2.22 12.85 -11.50
N THR A 29 -1.49 13.34 -10.51
CA THR A 29 -1.30 12.61 -9.27
C THR A 29 -2.64 12.36 -8.59
N ASN A 30 -3.52 13.38 -8.56
CA ASN A 30 -4.83 13.22 -7.96
C ASN A 30 -5.70 12.23 -8.73
N GLU A 31 -5.61 12.23 -10.07
CA GLU A 31 -6.33 11.24 -10.87
C GLU A 31 -5.88 9.82 -10.54
N TYR A 32 -4.57 9.63 -10.43
CA TYR A 32 -4.03 8.32 -10.08
C TYR A 32 -4.43 7.91 -8.65
N LEU A 33 -4.48 8.87 -7.73
CA LEU A 33 -4.92 8.55 -6.37
C LEU A 33 -6.40 8.21 -6.33
N ASP A 34 -7.21 8.83 -7.19
CA ASP A 34 -8.62 8.45 -7.30
C ASP A 34 -8.75 7.00 -7.78
N GLU A 35 -7.93 6.61 -8.77
CA GLU A 35 -7.92 5.23 -9.23
C GLU A 35 -7.46 4.28 -8.14
N LEU A 36 -6.41 4.67 -7.41
CA LEU A 36 -5.89 3.84 -6.35
C LEU A 36 -6.91 3.66 -5.24
N ALA A 37 -7.63 4.73 -4.91
CA ALA A 37 -8.70 4.65 -3.91
C ALA A 37 -9.78 3.67 -4.35
N PHE A 38 -10.17 3.73 -5.63
CA PHE A 38 -11.16 2.81 -6.15
C PHE A 38 -10.66 1.36 -6.05
N LEU A 39 -9.39 1.14 -6.41
CA LEU A 39 -8.81 -0.19 -6.31
C LEU A 39 -8.78 -0.68 -4.87
N ALA A 40 -8.38 0.19 -3.94
CA ALA A 40 -8.33 -0.19 -2.53
C ALA A 40 -9.72 -0.56 -2.01
N GLU A 41 -10.72 0.23 -2.37
CA GLU A 41 -12.10 -0.05 -1.95
C GLU A 41 -12.62 -1.34 -2.57
N THR A 42 -12.22 -1.61 -3.81
CA THR A 42 -12.56 -2.88 -4.47
C THR A 42 -11.97 -4.06 -3.70
N ALA A 43 -10.81 -3.86 -3.09
CA ALA A 43 -10.16 -4.90 -2.30
C ALA A 43 -10.70 -4.97 -0.87
N GLY A 44 -11.68 -4.12 -0.53
CA GLY A 44 -12.31 -4.17 0.79
C GLY A 44 -11.73 -3.22 1.82
N ALA A 45 -10.88 -2.30 1.40
CA ALA A 45 -10.31 -1.32 2.32
C ALA A 45 -11.14 -0.04 2.33
N GLU A 46 -11.03 0.71 3.42
CA GLU A 46 -11.62 2.04 3.51
C GLU A 46 -10.49 3.06 3.49
N VAL A 47 -10.48 3.95 2.49
CA VAL A 47 -9.44 4.97 2.37
C VAL A 47 -9.85 6.16 3.23
N VAL A 48 -9.02 6.47 4.24
CA VAL A 48 -9.37 7.51 5.21
C VAL A 48 -8.53 8.77 5.07
N LYS A 49 -7.42 8.71 4.33
CA LYS A 49 -6.54 9.88 4.21
C LYS A 49 -5.62 9.71 3.00
N ARG A 50 -5.28 10.82 2.36
CA ARG A 50 -4.30 10.86 1.27
C ARG A 50 -3.21 11.84 1.65
N PHE A 51 -1.97 11.48 1.34
CA PHE A 51 -0.81 12.37 1.47
C PHE A 51 -0.17 12.52 0.12
N THR A 52 0.24 13.73 -0.21
CA THR A 52 1.01 13.99 -1.42
C THR A 52 2.23 14.83 -1.06
N GLN A 53 3.24 14.74 -1.91
CA GLN A 53 4.46 15.54 -1.73
C GLN A 53 5.02 15.86 -3.10
N LYS A 54 5.57 17.06 -3.24
CA LYS A 54 6.30 17.43 -4.44
C LYS A 54 7.76 17.05 -4.28
N LEU A 55 8.25 16.20 -5.16
CA LEU A 55 9.66 15.84 -5.23
C LEU A 55 10.00 15.75 -6.72
N ASP A 56 11.22 16.14 -7.08
CA ASP A 56 11.65 15.99 -8.47
C ASP A 56 11.64 14.52 -8.88
N THR A 57 12.11 13.65 -7.99
CA THR A 57 12.11 12.21 -8.21
C THR A 57 11.83 11.53 -6.89
N PRO A 58 11.32 10.28 -6.92
CA PRO A 58 11.10 9.56 -5.67
C PRO A 58 12.39 9.35 -4.90
N ASN A 59 12.28 9.39 -3.58
CA ASN A 59 13.42 9.13 -2.72
C ASN A 59 13.75 7.63 -2.79
N SER A 60 15.03 7.31 -3.02
CA SER A 60 15.43 5.92 -3.23
C SER A 60 15.38 5.10 -1.94
N VAL A 61 15.32 5.74 -0.79
CA VAL A 61 15.33 5.06 0.50
C VAL A 61 13.91 4.87 1.03
N THR A 62 13.08 5.92 0.96
CA THR A 62 11.77 5.92 1.59
C THR A 62 10.65 6.41 0.67
N TYR A 63 10.91 6.56 -0.62
CA TYR A 63 9.96 7.02 -1.62
C TYR A 63 9.55 8.49 -1.42
N VAL A 64 9.20 8.89 -0.21
CA VAL A 64 8.91 10.29 0.14
C VAL A 64 10.06 10.81 0.99
N GLY A 65 10.11 12.12 1.18
CA GLY A 65 11.12 12.72 2.03
C GLY A 65 10.88 12.42 3.50
N LYS A 66 11.91 12.65 4.31
CA LYS A 66 11.83 12.36 5.74
C LYS A 66 10.71 13.11 6.44
N GLY A 67 10.52 14.38 6.08
CA GLY A 67 9.47 15.18 6.70
C GLY A 67 8.09 14.62 6.43
N LYS A 68 7.84 14.22 5.17
CA LYS A 68 6.55 13.67 4.83
C LYS A 68 6.34 12.31 5.48
N LEU A 69 7.39 11.49 5.53
CA LEU A 69 7.30 10.20 6.19
C LEU A 69 6.96 10.37 7.67
N GLN A 70 7.59 11.35 8.33
CA GLN A 70 7.30 11.64 9.71
C GLN A 70 5.85 12.12 9.90
N GLU A 71 5.38 12.92 8.96
CA GLU A 71 4.00 13.40 8.99
C GLU A 71 3.01 12.24 8.92
N VAL A 72 3.27 11.28 8.03
CA VAL A 72 2.43 10.10 7.93
C VAL A 72 2.50 9.27 9.21
N LYS A 73 3.69 9.11 9.75
CA LYS A 73 3.89 8.35 10.98
C LYS A 73 3.09 8.96 12.13
N GLU A 74 3.17 10.28 12.29
CA GLU A 74 2.44 10.95 13.36
C GLU A 74 0.94 10.81 13.19
N TYR A 75 0.47 10.89 11.96
CA TYR A 75 -0.96 10.71 11.69
C TYR A 75 -1.39 9.30 12.09
N LEU A 76 -0.60 8.29 11.71
CA LEU A 76 -0.93 6.91 12.06
C LEU A 76 -0.92 6.70 13.57
N GLU A 77 0.06 7.25 14.26
CA GLU A 77 0.14 7.07 15.71
C GLU A 77 -1.05 7.71 16.41
N LEU A 78 -1.45 8.88 15.95
CA LEU A 78 -2.59 9.55 16.53
C LEU A 78 -3.89 8.77 16.31
N GLN A 79 -4.10 8.30 15.08
CA GLN A 79 -5.32 7.56 14.77
C GLN A 79 -5.34 6.20 15.45
N ASN A 80 -4.18 5.59 15.64
CA ASN A 80 -4.11 4.24 16.20
C ASN A 80 -4.12 4.21 17.72
N GLU A 81 -4.37 5.36 18.36
CA GLU A 81 -4.63 5.37 19.79
C GLU A 81 -5.98 4.76 20.12
N SER A 82 -6.87 4.67 19.12
CA SER A 82 -8.17 4.05 19.29
C SER A 82 -8.33 2.91 18.29
N GLU A 83 -8.82 1.77 18.75
CA GLU A 83 -9.04 0.63 17.85
C GLU A 83 -10.06 0.95 16.76
N GLU A 84 -11.01 1.85 17.06
CA GLU A 84 -12.05 2.18 16.10
C GLU A 84 -11.51 2.93 14.89
N THR A 85 -10.42 3.67 15.08
CA THR A 85 -9.84 4.47 14.01
C THR A 85 -8.50 3.91 13.55
N GLU A 86 -8.19 2.68 13.98
CA GLU A 86 -6.89 2.09 13.67
C GLU A 86 -6.71 1.89 12.18
N ILE A 87 -5.57 2.37 11.67
CA ILE A 87 -5.21 2.26 10.27
C ILE A 87 -4.16 1.17 10.15
N GLY A 88 -4.45 0.15 9.36
CA GLY A 88 -3.58 -1.02 9.25
C GLY A 88 -2.65 -1.03 8.06
N MET A 89 -2.82 -0.11 7.10
CA MET A 89 -1.97 -0.15 5.93
C MET A 89 -1.81 1.21 5.29
N VAL A 90 -0.70 1.37 4.59
CA VAL A 90 -0.42 2.54 3.76
C VAL A 90 -0.11 2.02 2.36
N ILE A 91 -0.76 2.60 1.36
CA ILE A 91 -0.62 2.19 -0.03
C ILE A 91 0.02 3.32 -0.82
N PHE A 92 1.14 3.01 -1.45
CA PHE A 92 1.89 3.99 -2.24
C PHE A 92 1.52 3.84 -3.71
N ASP A 93 1.32 4.97 -4.37
CA ASP A 93 0.87 4.99 -5.75
C ASP A 93 2.05 4.88 -6.72
N ASP A 94 2.78 3.79 -6.62
CA ASP A 94 3.92 3.53 -7.49
C ASP A 94 4.40 2.12 -7.18
N GLU A 95 5.46 1.70 -7.85
CA GLU A 95 6.16 0.47 -7.53
C GLU A 95 7.28 0.79 -6.56
N LEU A 96 7.34 0.08 -5.45
CA LEU A 96 8.38 0.28 -4.45
C LEU A 96 9.42 -0.82 -4.54
N SER A 97 10.68 -0.46 -4.29
CA SER A 97 11.73 -1.47 -4.20
C SER A 97 11.65 -2.18 -2.86
N ALA A 98 12.33 -3.33 -2.76
CA ALA A 98 12.42 -4.05 -1.50
C ALA A 98 12.98 -3.17 -0.40
N LYS A 99 13.99 -2.38 -0.73
CA LYS A 99 14.63 -1.48 0.23
C LYS A 99 13.65 -0.42 0.72
N GLN A 100 12.90 0.19 -0.19
CA GLN A 100 11.92 1.19 0.17
C GLN A 100 10.86 0.61 1.08
N ILE A 101 10.31 -0.55 0.71
CA ILE A 101 9.27 -1.18 1.51
C ILE A 101 9.76 -1.44 2.92
N ARG A 102 10.96 -2.02 3.05
CA ARG A 102 11.47 -2.36 4.37
C ARG A 102 11.73 -1.12 5.21
N ASN A 103 12.31 -0.08 4.62
CA ASN A 103 12.61 1.14 5.35
C ASN A 103 11.34 1.83 5.82
N ILE A 104 10.33 1.87 4.94
CA ILE A 104 9.06 2.50 5.28
C ILE A 104 8.34 1.69 6.35
N GLU A 105 8.35 0.37 6.21
CA GLU A 105 7.73 -0.52 7.18
C GLU A 105 8.35 -0.35 8.57
N ASN A 106 9.67 -0.22 8.63
CA ASN A 106 10.36 -0.02 9.89
C ASN A 106 9.95 1.29 10.57
N GLU A 107 9.66 2.32 9.77
CA GLU A 107 9.27 3.61 10.32
C GLU A 107 7.79 3.66 10.69
N LEU A 108 6.93 3.17 9.83
CA LEU A 108 5.49 3.34 10.02
C LEU A 108 4.86 2.22 10.83
N LYS A 109 5.48 1.04 10.87
CA LYS A 109 5.00 -0.09 11.68
C LYS A 109 3.61 -0.58 11.28
N VAL A 110 3.24 -0.41 10.03
CA VAL A 110 1.99 -0.93 9.48
C VAL A 110 2.31 -1.60 8.15
N LYS A 111 1.32 -2.31 7.62
CA LYS A 111 1.48 -2.99 6.35
C LYS A 111 1.69 -1.98 5.23
N ILE A 112 2.69 -2.20 4.40
CA ILE A 112 3.01 -1.30 3.29
C ILE A 112 2.72 -2.03 1.99
N LEU A 113 1.90 -1.41 1.16
CA LEU A 113 1.57 -1.94 -0.16
C LEU A 113 1.95 -0.91 -1.21
N ASP A 114 2.20 -1.37 -2.41
CA ASP A 114 2.32 -0.50 -3.56
C ASP A 114 1.21 -0.86 -4.55
N ARG A 115 1.13 -0.12 -5.65
CA ARG A 115 0.05 -0.30 -6.62
C ARG A 115 0.02 -1.72 -7.17
N THR A 116 1.16 -2.27 -7.51
CA THR A 116 1.22 -3.61 -8.09
C THR A 116 0.76 -4.68 -7.10
N SER A 117 1.21 -4.58 -5.85
CA SER A 117 0.79 -5.53 -4.82
C SER A 117 -0.72 -5.50 -4.63
N LEU A 118 -1.29 -4.28 -4.61
CA LEU A 118 -2.74 -4.15 -4.44
C LEU A 118 -3.49 -4.78 -5.59
N ILE A 119 -3.04 -4.54 -6.83
CA ILE A 119 -3.71 -5.10 -8.00
C ILE A 119 -3.63 -6.63 -7.98
N LEU A 120 -2.48 -7.17 -7.59
CA LEU A 120 -2.33 -8.62 -7.49
C LEU A 120 -3.23 -9.20 -6.42
N ASP A 121 -3.41 -8.49 -5.30
CA ASP A 121 -4.33 -8.93 -4.26
C ASP A 121 -5.77 -8.97 -4.77
N ILE A 122 -6.16 -7.98 -5.58
CA ILE A 122 -7.50 -7.97 -6.17
C ILE A 122 -7.68 -9.16 -7.11
N PHE A 123 -6.68 -9.44 -7.94
CA PHE A 123 -6.74 -10.60 -8.82
C PHE A 123 -6.87 -11.88 -8.01
N ALA A 124 -6.13 -11.99 -6.91
CA ALA A 124 -6.20 -13.18 -6.06
C ALA A 124 -7.60 -13.37 -5.49
N MET A 125 -8.25 -12.28 -5.08
CA MET A 125 -9.61 -12.34 -4.55
C MET A 125 -10.61 -12.79 -5.60
N ARG A 126 -10.37 -12.47 -6.86
CA ARG A 126 -11.32 -12.72 -7.93
C ARG A 126 -11.05 -13.99 -8.72
N ALA A 127 -9.91 -14.64 -8.50
CA ALA A 127 -9.58 -15.87 -9.20
C ALA A 127 -10.49 -16.99 -8.73
N GLN A 128 -11.19 -17.64 -9.66
CA GLN A 128 -12.18 -18.64 -9.30
C GLN A 128 -11.81 -20.06 -9.73
N THR A 129 -10.96 -20.21 -10.71
CA THR A 129 -10.53 -21.55 -11.13
C THR A 129 -9.18 -21.87 -10.52
N ALA A 130 -8.87 -23.15 -10.39
CA ALA A 130 -7.56 -23.57 -9.89
C ALA A 130 -6.43 -23.01 -10.75
N ASN A 131 -6.62 -23.03 -12.07
CA ASN A 131 -5.61 -22.48 -12.97
C ASN A 131 -5.43 -20.99 -12.80
N ALA A 132 -6.54 -20.26 -12.68
CA ALA A 132 -6.46 -18.81 -12.47
C ALA A 132 -5.78 -18.48 -11.15
N LYS A 133 -6.10 -19.22 -10.09
CA LYS A 133 -5.48 -19.02 -8.79
C LYS A 133 -3.99 -19.26 -8.86
N THR A 134 -3.58 -20.33 -9.55
CA THR A 134 -2.17 -20.64 -9.71
C THR A 134 -1.44 -19.54 -10.47
N GLN A 135 -2.06 -19.01 -11.53
CA GLN A 135 -1.44 -17.93 -12.30
C GLN A 135 -1.26 -16.66 -11.46
N VAL A 136 -2.26 -16.31 -10.66
CA VAL A 136 -2.18 -15.13 -9.81
C VAL A 136 -1.12 -15.32 -8.72
N GLU A 137 -1.10 -16.51 -8.10
CA GLU A 137 -0.11 -16.80 -7.08
C GLU A 137 1.30 -16.73 -7.65
N LEU A 138 1.48 -17.25 -8.86
CA LEU A 138 2.77 -17.17 -9.51
C LEU A 138 3.19 -15.71 -9.76
N ALA A 139 2.25 -14.89 -10.22
CA ALA A 139 2.52 -13.49 -10.45
C ALA A 139 2.89 -12.78 -9.15
N GLN A 140 2.15 -13.05 -8.07
CA GLN A 140 2.45 -12.49 -6.76
C GLN A 140 3.84 -12.92 -6.29
N TYR A 141 4.15 -14.19 -6.47
CA TYR A 141 5.44 -14.72 -6.06
C TYR A 141 6.58 -14.05 -6.83
N LYS A 142 6.41 -13.94 -8.15
CA LYS A 142 7.43 -13.29 -8.98
C LYS A 142 7.64 -11.83 -8.59
N TYR A 143 6.58 -11.14 -8.22
CA TYR A 143 6.70 -9.76 -7.82
C TYR A 143 7.37 -9.63 -6.45
N MET A 144 7.00 -10.50 -5.51
CA MET A 144 7.49 -10.40 -4.14
C MET A 144 8.90 -10.96 -3.97
N LEU A 145 9.28 -11.95 -4.79
CA LEU A 145 10.55 -12.64 -4.60
C LEU A 145 11.76 -11.69 -4.55
N PRO A 146 11.94 -10.77 -5.49
CA PRO A 146 13.08 -9.84 -5.39
C PRO A 146 13.02 -8.98 -4.13
N ARG A 147 11.81 -8.71 -3.65
CA ARG A 147 11.59 -7.87 -2.47
C ARG A 147 11.89 -8.59 -1.17
N LEU A 148 11.77 -9.91 -1.18
CA LEU A 148 12.09 -10.75 -0.01
C LEU A 148 13.54 -11.16 0.03
N GLN A 149 14.23 -11.01 -1.08
CA GLN A 149 15.57 -11.54 -1.23
C GLN A 149 16.53 -11.11 -0.12
N ARG A 150 16.41 -9.88 0.32
CA ARG A 150 17.29 -9.36 1.35
C ARG A 150 17.04 -9.99 2.71
N LEU A 151 15.83 -10.47 2.93
CA LEU A 151 15.53 -11.17 4.18
C LEU A 151 16.20 -12.52 4.23
N TRP A 152 16.51 -13.09 3.07
CA TRP A 152 17.09 -14.42 3.01
C TRP A 152 18.60 -14.41 3.12
N THR A 153 19.22 -13.27 2.96
CA THR A 153 20.66 -13.17 2.99
C THR A 153 21.21 -12.88 4.38
N HIS A 154 20.34 -12.83 5.35
CA HIS A 154 20.76 -12.65 6.74
C HIS A 154 20.77 -13.97 7.51
#